data_3beed5945dd4cbebc95dfba3dc441269
#
_entry.id   3beed5945dd4cbebc95dfba3dc441269
#
_cell.length_a   1.000
_cell.length_b   1.000
_cell.length_c   1.000
_cell.angle_alpha   90.00
_cell.angle_beta   90.00
_cell.angle_gamma   90.00
#
_symmetry.space_group_name_H-M   'P 1'
#
loop_
_entity.id
_entity.type
_entity.pdbx_description
1 polymer ?
#
loop_
_entity_poly.entity_id
_entity_poly.type
_entity_poly.pdbx_seq_one_letter_code
_entity_poly.pdbx_strand_id
1 'polypeptide(L)'
;MKLLQIARMLTKNKKGIDALNTVGDARGISKRKLPKMVWDFIDGGADGELSVAANRRSLNEIQLLPRFLKDVSNRDISIKIFGERTELPFILSPSGMATIAHPQGELAVAK
;
A
#
# COMPACT_ATOMS: atom_id res chain seq x y z
N MET A 1 27.24 -17.42 -19.53
CA MET A 1 25.84 -17.26 -20.02
C MET A 1 24.82 -16.91 -18.93
N LYS A 2 24.96 -17.33 -17.67
CA LYS A 2 24.01 -17.05 -16.57
C LYS A 2 24.01 -15.60 -16.03
N LEU A 3 25.17 -14.92 -15.98
CA LEU A 3 25.29 -13.55 -15.44
C LEU A 3 24.57 -12.49 -16.28
N LEU A 4 24.59 -12.62 -17.60
CA LEU A 4 23.89 -11.72 -18.53
C LEU A 4 22.36 -11.89 -18.46
N GLN A 5 21.87 -13.09 -18.17
CA GLN A 5 20.44 -13.32 -17.95
C GLN A 5 19.98 -12.72 -16.63
N ILE A 6 20.78 -12.84 -15.56
CA ILE A 6 20.49 -12.22 -14.26
C ILE A 6 20.49 -10.69 -14.37
N ALA A 7 21.49 -10.12 -15.06
CA ALA A 7 21.53 -8.68 -15.32
C ALA A 7 20.31 -8.18 -16.13
N ARG A 8 19.86 -8.93 -17.13
CA ARG A 8 18.62 -8.63 -17.88
C ARG A 8 17.34 -8.75 -17.03
N MET A 9 17.29 -9.69 -16.07
CA MET A 9 16.18 -9.78 -15.13
C MET A 9 16.14 -8.59 -14.15
N LEU A 10 17.30 -8.15 -13.67
CA LEU A 10 17.44 -7.01 -12.78
C LEU A 10 17.17 -5.66 -13.47
N THR A 11 17.37 -5.57 -14.78
CA THR A 11 17.14 -4.36 -15.59
C THR A 11 15.79 -4.35 -16.29
N LYS A 12 14.93 -5.38 -16.09
CA LYS A 12 13.58 -5.37 -16.60
C LYS A 12 12.83 -4.19 -15.98
N ASN A 13 12.69 -3.12 -16.76
CA ASN A 13 12.01 -1.90 -16.34
C ASN A 13 10.55 -2.26 -15.98
N LYS A 14 10.29 -2.46 -14.70
CA LYS A 14 8.96 -2.77 -14.19
C LYS A 14 8.06 -1.61 -14.54
N LYS A 15 6.92 -1.88 -15.17
CA LYS A 15 5.92 -0.87 -15.55
C LYS A 15 4.63 -1.11 -14.78
N GLY A 16 3.90 -0.04 -14.53
CA GLY A 16 2.61 -0.13 -13.84
C GLY A 16 2.74 -0.51 -12.36
N ILE A 17 1.87 -1.38 -11.89
CA ILE A 17 1.82 -1.85 -10.49
C ILE A 17 3.11 -2.57 -10.09
N ASP A 18 3.72 -3.33 -11.00
CA ASP A 18 4.96 -4.06 -10.73
C ASP A 18 6.17 -3.15 -10.44
N ALA A 19 6.07 -1.87 -10.76
CA ALA A 19 7.08 -0.86 -10.46
C ALA A 19 6.93 -0.26 -9.06
N LEU A 20 5.84 -0.54 -8.36
CA LEU A 20 5.57 -0.03 -7.03
C LEU A 20 6.25 -0.91 -5.99
N ASN A 21 7.16 -0.34 -5.23
CA ASN A 21 7.78 -1.00 -4.09
C ASN A 21 7.25 -0.47 -2.77
N THR A 22 6.73 0.77 -2.78
CA THR A 22 6.28 1.47 -1.59
C THR A 22 4.99 2.25 -1.86
N VAL A 23 4.28 2.60 -0.80
CA VAL A 23 3.14 3.54 -0.86
C VAL A 23 3.59 4.91 -1.38
N GLY A 24 4.84 5.31 -1.08
CA GLY A 24 5.44 6.53 -1.59
C GLY A 24 5.56 6.56 -3.12
N ASP A 25 5.89 5.42 -3.74
CA ASP A 25 5.94 5.30 -5.20
C ASP A 25 4.54 5.45 -5.80
N ALA A 26 3.54 4.79 -5.21
CA ALA A 26 2.14 4.92 -5.62
C ALA A 26 1.66 6.37 -5.53
N ARG A 27 1.97 7.05 -4.42
CA ARG A 27 1.67 8.47 -4.21
C ARG A 27 2.30 9.33 -5.30
N GLY A 28 3.59 9.12 -5.62
CA GLY A 28 4.30 9.86 -6.67
C GLY A 28 3.71 9.66 -8.06
N ILE A 29 3.25 8.45 -8.38
CA ILE A 29 2.59 8.15 -9.66
C ILE A 29 1.21 8.80 -9.71
N SER A 30 0.42 8.67 -8.64
CA SER A 30 -0.93 9.26 -8.57
C SER A 30 -0.90 10.78 -8.71
N LYS A 31 0.05 11.45 -8.08
CA LYS A 31 0.27 12.89 -8.21
C LYS A 31 0.47 13.34 -9.67
N ARG A 32 1.14 12.52 -10.48
CA ARG A 32 1.37 12.85 -11.91
C ARG A 32 0.19 12.52 -12.81
N LYS A 33 -0.69 11.60 -12.39
CA LYS A 33 -1.81 11.10 -13.21
C LYS A 33 -3.12 11.80 -12.92
N LEU A 34 -3.35 12.17 -11.68
CA LEU A 34 -4.61 12.78 -11.26
C LEU A 34 -4.62 14.30 -11.55
N PRO A 35 -5.78 14.86 -11.90
CA PRO A 35 -5.95 16.31 -11.92
C PRO A 35 -5.59 16.92 -10.56
N LYS A 36 -5.00 18.11 -10.57
CA LYS A 36 -4.50 18.76 -9.33
C LYS A 36 -5.55 18.82 -8.22
N MET A 37 -6.77 19.21 -8.55
CA MET A 37 -7.86 19.34 -7.57
C MET A 37 -8.20 17.99 -6.92
N VAL A 38 -8.24 16.91 -7.69
CA VAL A 38 -8.47 15.55 -7.19
C VAL A 38 -7.32 15.08 -6.31
N TRP A 39 -6.09 15.36 -6.75
CA TRP A 39 -4.91 15.05 -5.97
C TRP A 39 -4.90 15.78 -4.63
N ASP A 40 -5.12 17.09 -4.63
CA ASP A 40 -5.11 17.91 -3.41
C ASP A 40 -6.19 17.44 -2.43
N PHE A 41 -7.35 17.01 -2.93
CA PHE A 41 -8.42 16.45 -2.09
C PHE A 41 -8.04 15.12 -1.44
N ILE A 42 -7.38 14.22 -2.18
CA ILE A 42 -7.03 12.88 -1.67
C ILE A 42 -5.81 12.91 -0.76
N ASP A 43 -4.78 13.67 -1.12
CA ASP A 43 -3.48 13.69 -0.43
C ASP A 43 -3.40 14.71 0.69
N GLY A 44 -4.21 15.74 0.63
CA GLY A 44 -4.24 16.84 1.58
C GLY A 44 -5.05 16.53 2.84
N GLY A 45 -4.89 17.40 3.82
CA GLY A 45 -5.64 17.38 5.08
C GLY A 45 -6.25 18.75 5.38
N ALA A 46 -7.00 18.83 6.47
CA ALA A 46 -7.60 20.06 6.92
C ALA A 46 -6.55 21.01 7.51
N ASP A 47 -6.79 22.31 7.30
CA ASP A 47 -6.03 23.41 7.87
C ASP A 47 -4.50 23.25 7.66
N GLY A 48 -3.69 23.33 8.68
CA GLY A 48 -2.25 23.19 8.63
C GLY A 48 -1.73 21.75 8.50
N GLU A 49 -2.59 20.78 8.21
CA GLU A 49 -2.23 19.34 8.00
C GLU A 49 -1.50 18.68 9.18
N LEU A 50 -1.63 19.22 10.39
CA LEU A 50 -0.92 18.71 11.57
C LEU A 50 -1.28 17.25 11.88
N SER A 51 -2.56 16.89 11.73
CA SER A 51 -3.02 15.51 11.95
C SER A 51 -2.48 14.55 10.91
N VAL A 52 -2.38 14.95 9.64
CA VAL A 52 -1.78 14.14 8.57
C VAL A 52 -0.31 13.87 8.86
N ALA A 53 0.43 14.91 9.27
CA ALA A 53 1.83 14.78 9.65
C ALA A 53 2.02 13.89 10.89
N ALA A 54 1.16 14.04 11.91
CA ALA A 54 1.19 13.22 13.12
C ALA A 54 0.91 11.74 12.81
N ASN A 55 -0.11 11.44 12.00
CA ASN A 55 -0.45 10.08 11.60
C ASN A 55 0.72 9.39 10.88
N ARG A 56 1.36 10.08 9.93
CA ARG A 56 2.54 9.55 9.22
C ARG A 56 3.71 9.29 10.17
N ARG A 57 3.93 10.19 11.11
CA ARG A 57 5.00 10.04 12.13
C ARG A 57 4.74 8.81 12.98
N SER A 58 3.54 8.66 13.54
CA SER A 58 3.16 7.53 14.39
C SER A 58 3.33 6.19 13.69
N LEU A 59 2.99 6.09 12.39
CA LEU A 59 3.21 4.88 11.61
C LEU A 59 4.71 4.58 11.42
N ASN A 60 5.53 5.61 11.20
CA ASN A 60 6.98 5.46 11.04
C ASN A 60 7.70 5.06 12.35
N GLU A 61 7.10 5.35 13.50
CA GLU A 61 7.63 4.99 14.81
C GLU A 61 7.39 3.51 15.17
N ILE A 62 6.49 2.82 14.43
CA ILE A 62 6.22 1.39 14.65
C ILE A 62 7.43 0.59 14.19
N GLN A 63 8.03 -0.15 15.11
CA GLN A 63 9.16 -1.02 14.83
C GLN A 63 8.74 -2.49 14.92
N LEU A 64 9.18 -3.29 13.96
CA LEU A 64 9.00 -4.73 13.99
C LEU A 64 10.22 -5.37 14.62
N LEU A 65 10.00 -6.17 15.67
CA LEU A 65 11.05 -6.94 16.32
C LEU A 65 11.19 -8.30 15.63
N PRO A 66 12.24 -8.53 14.82
CA PRO A 66 12.45 -9.82 14.18
C PRO A 66 12.87 -10.88 15.22
N ARG A 67 12.39 -12.10 15.04
CA ARG A 67 12.82 -13.26 15.84
C ARG A 67 13.58 -14.22 14.96
N PHE A 68 14.81 -14.53 15.34
CA PHE A 68 15.66 -15.47 14.63
C PHE A 68 15.50 -16.89 15.18
N LEU A 69 15.86 -17.89 14.37
CA LEU A 69 15.89 -19.30 14.71
C LEU A 69 14.55 -19.88 15.21
N LYS A 70 13.43 -19.26 14.81
CA LYS A 70 12.10 -19.78 15.08
C LYS A 70 11.58 -20.52 13.84
N ASP A 71 11.08 -21.74 14.03
CA ASP A 71 10.38 -22.46 12.96
C ASP A 71 9.12 -21.70 12.54
N VAL A 72 9.02 -21.38 11.26
CA VAL A 72 7.91 -20.66 10.63
C VAL A 72 7.26 -21.45 9.50
N SER A 73 7.47 -22.77 9.45
CA SER A 73 6.95 -23.65 8.40
C SER A 73 5.42 -23.65 8.37
N ASN A 74 4.80 -23.62 9.55
CA ASN A 74 3.33 -23.59 9.70
C ASN A 74 2.88 -22.25 10.27
N ARG A 75 2.76 -21.24 9.39
CA ARG A 75 2.25 -19.93 9.76
C ARG A 75 0.75 -19.88 9.54
N ASP A 76 0.01 -19.62 10.61
CA ASP A 76 -1.40 -19.27 10.55
C ASP A 76 -1.56 -17.81 10.99
N ILE A 77 -1.93 -16.95 10.06
CA ILE A 77 -2.21 -15.53 10.30
C ILE A 77 -3.71 -15.24 10.25
N SER A 78 -4.54 -16.29 10.13
CA SER A 78 -5.98 -16.13 10.12
C SER A 78 -6.50 -15.61 11.48
N ILE A 79 -7.55 -14.83 11.42
CA ILE A 79 -8.24 -14.32 12.60
C ILE A 79 -9.75 -14.48 12.46
N LYS A 80 -10.46 -14.34 13.56
CA LYS A 80 -11.93 -14.22 13.53
C LYS A 80 -12.33 -12.77 13.63
N ILE A 81 -13.09 -12.30 12.63
CA ILE A 81 -13.66 -10.95 12.58
C ILE A 81 -15.17 -11.10 12.60
N PHE A 82 -15.84 -10.53 13.61
CA PHE A 82 -17.30 -10.67 13.80
C PHE A 82 -17.81 -12.12 13.80
N GLY A 83 -16.98 -13.07 14.26
CA GLY A 83 -17.34 -14.48 14.31
C GLY A 83 -16.95 -15.29 13.06
N GLU A 84 -16.65 -14.66 11.95
CA GLU A 84 -16.20 -15.31 10.72
C GLU A 84 -14.67 -15.37 10.63
N ARG A 85 -14.15 -16.50 10.15
CA ARG A 85 -12.72 -16.68 9.94
C ARG A 85 -12.28 -15.97 8.66
N THR A 86 -11.24 -15.16 8.75
CA THR A 86 -10.56 -14.54 7.62
C THR A 86 -9.13 -15.04 7.52
N GLU A 87 -8.64 -15.26 6.30
CA GLU A 87 -7.29 -15.75 6.04
C GLU A 87 -6.21 -14.69 6.32
N LEU A 88 -6.57 -13.41 6.28
CA LEU A 88 -5.67 -12.29 6.50
C LEU A 88 -6.14 -11.43 7.68
N PRO A 89 -5.22 -10.98 8.57
CA PRO A 89 -5.54 -10.23 9.77
C PRO A 89 -5.70 -8.72 9.50
N PHE A 90 -6.26 -8.34 8.37
CA PHE A 90 -6.52 -6.94 8.04
C PHE A 90 -7.76 -6.77 7.18
N ILE A 91 -8.35 -5.61 7.29
CA ILE A 91 -9.51 -5.17 6.50
C ILE A 91 -9.17 -3.81 5.88
N LEU A 92 -9.57 -3.63 4.63
CA LEU A 92 -9.51 -2.32 4.00
C LEU A 92 -10.64 -1.45 4.58
N SER A 93 -10.26 -0.31 5.14
CA SER A 93 -11.25 0.65 5.64
C SER A 93 -12.07 1.21 4.48
N PRO A 94 -13.39 1.36 4.63
CA PRO A 94 -14.20 2.02 3.62
C PRO A 94 -13.71 3.46 3.46
N SER A 95 -13.45 3.84 2.20
CA SER A 95 -13.02 5.19 1.84
C SER A 95 -14.06 5.79 0.91
N GLY A 96 -14.70 6.87 1.34
CA GLY A 96 -15.68 7.56 0.51
C GLY A 96 -15.05 8.16 -0.75
N MET A 97 -15.87 8.29 -1.80
CA MET A 97 -15.52 9.01 -3.03
C MET A 97 -14.33 8.41 -3.82
N ALA A 98 -14.03 7.13 -3.68
CA ALA A 98 -12.94 6.47 -4.43
C ALA A 98 -13.12 6.58 -5.97
N THR A 99 -14.35 6.73 -6.44
CA THR A 99 -14.68 6.96 -7.85
C THR A 99 -14.14 8.26 -8.44
N ILE A 100 -13.77 9.24 -7.62
CA ILE A 100 -13.09 10.47 -8.09
C ILE A 100 -11.70 10.13 -8.65
N ALA A 101 -11.03 9.15 -8.06
CA ALA A 101 -9.68 8.74 -8.47
C ALA A 101 -9.70 7.65 -9.55
N HIS A 102 -10.68 6.75 -9.50
CA HIS A 102 -10.76 5.61 -10.42
C HIS A 102 -12.21 5.21 -10.72
N PRO A 103 -12.57 4.95 -11.99
CA PRO A 103 -13.96 4.66 -12.39
C PRO A 103 -14.59 3.46 -11.66
N GLN A 104 -13.78 2.47 -11.26
CA GLN A 104 -14.26 1.31 -10.52
C GLN A 104 -14.34 1.55 -9.00
N GLY A 105 -13.82 2.70 -8.50
CA GLY A 105 -13.89 3.05 -7.09
C GLY A 105 -13.45 1.92 -6.16
N GLU A 106 -14.30 1.57 -5.21
CA GLU A 106 -14.07 0.53 -4.21
C GLU A 106 -13.85 -0.86 -4.81
N LEU A 107 -14.46 -1.16 -5.97
CA LEU A 107 -14.26 -2.44 -6.66
C LEU A 107 -12.81 -2.63 -7.14
N ALA A 108 -12.10 -1.54 -7.47
CA ALA A 108 -10.69 -1.61 -7.82
C ALA A 108 -9.80 -1.91 -6.60
N VAL A 109 -10.24 -1.53 -5.42
CA VAL A 109 -9.52 -1.77 -4.16
C VAL A 109 -9.73 -3.20 -3.65
N ALA A 110 -10.90 -3.80 -3.94
CA ALA A 110 -11.27 -5.13 -3.48
C ALA A 110 -10.70 -6.28 -4.33
N LYS A 111 -10.11 -5.99 -5.48
CA LYS A 111 -9.46 -6.98 -6.38
C LYS A 111 -8.00 -7.19 -6.04
#